data_5e624ef262164e9709e5f95ec60d3cdf
#
_entry.id   5e624ef262164e9709e5f95ec60d3cdf
#
_cell.length_a   1.000
_cell.length_b   1.000
_cell.length_c   1.000
_cell.angle_alpha   90.00
_cell.angle_beta   90.00
_cell.angle_gamma   90.00
#
_symmetry.space_group_name_H-M   'P 1'
#
loop_
_entity.id
_entity.type
_entity.pdbx_description
1 polymer ?
#
loop_
_entity_poly.entity_id
_entity_poly.type
_entity_poly.pdbx_seq_one_letter_code
_entity_poly.pdbx_strand_id
1 'polypeptide(L)'
;MCEPVVTKSGMVVWYVTNNGSPVFVEINPYQLFKVQTKSKRVKTFKKDNTLSFDNTVKTGYRKGDVVIKNKMIYKITSSKTVAFGGVTSNSVTTLSIPKTVKLGKKTYQVTAIASRACVNRTKLKKVTIGANVTKIGSYAFSGCKNLKTVTIKSKKLKASSVGSKAFTKIQAKATIKVPKGKKTVYKKFLLKKGITKKMKIK
;
A
#
# COMPACT_ATOMS: atom_id res chain seq x y z
N MET A 1 -8.36 18.69 22.93
CA MET A 1 -7.51 18.72 21.73
C MET A 1 -6.43 17.69 21.96
N CYS A 2 -6.41 16.58 21.21
CA CYS A 2 -5.29 15.65 21.28
C CYS A 2 -4.24 16.14 20.28
N GLU A 3 -3.11 16.63 20.80
CA GLU A 3 -2.00 17.02 19.95
C GLU A 3 -1.20 15.79 19.52
N PRO A 4 -0.72 15.76 18.27
CA PRO A 4 0.14 14.69 17.82
C PRO A 4 1.48 14.75 18.56
N VAL A 5 1.96 13.64 19.07
CA VAL A 5 3.30 13.52 19.63
C VAL A 5 4.28 13.13 18.54
N VAL A 6 5.27 13.96 18.31
CA VAL A 6 6.38 13.67 17.40
C VAL A 6 7.46 12.93 18.20
N THR A 7 7.74 11.67 17.84
CA THR A 7 8.80 10.89 18.48
C THR A 7 10.20 11.37 18.07
N LYS A 8 11.24 11.02 18.84
CA LYS A 8 12.64 11.33 18.49
C LYS A 8 13.10 10.79 17.12
N SER A 9 12.34 9.87 16.53
CA SER A 9 12.56 9.34 15.16
C SER A 9 11.82 10.13 14.08
N GLY A 10 11.17 11.24 14.40
CA GLY A 10 10.39 12.06 13.46
C GLY A 10 9.04 11.45 13.07
N MET A 11 8.56 10.51 13.85
CA MET A 11 7.29 9.81 13.63
C MET A 11 6.16 10.55 14.36
N VAL A 12 5.06 10.80 13.64
CA VAL A 12 3.86 11.39 14.22
C VAL A 12 2.96 10.28 14.72
N VAL A 13 2.74 10.22 16.03
CA VAL A 13 1.89 9.24 16.69
C VAL A 13 0.63 9.92 17.19
N TRP A 14 -0.53 9.45 16.76
CA TRP A 14 -1.82 9.88 17.29
C TRP A 14 -2.28 8.90 18.37
N TYR A 15 -2.61 9.42 19.54
CA TYR A 15 -3.22 8.62 20.60
C TYR A 15 -4.73 8.53 20.36
N VAL A 16 -5.22 7.34 20.16
CA VAL A 16 -6.66 7.05 20.16
C VAL A 16 -6.92 6.10 21.33
N THR A 17 -7.65 6.54 22.33
CA THR A 17 -8.05 5.66 23.43
C THR A 17 -9.35 4.95 23.05
N ASN A 18 -9.34 3.62 23.13
CA ASN A 18 -10.53 2.81 23.08
C ASN A 18 -10.69 2.17 24.48
N ASN A 19 -11.74 2.51 25.20
CA ASN A 19 -12.01 2.05 26.57
C ASN A 19 -10.83 2.18 27.55
N GLY A 20 -10.16 3.33 27.56
CA GLY A 20 -9.09 3.62 28.52
C GLY A 20 -7.71 3.04 28.18
N SER A 21 -7.59 2.26 27.14
CA SER A 21 -6.29 1.74 26.69
C SER A 21 -5.77 2.51 25.48
N PRO A 22 -4.53 3.02 25.48
CA PRO A 22 -3.98 3.75 24.34
C PRO A 22 -3.72 2.77 23.17
N VAL A 23 -4.28 3.07 22.00
CA VAL A 23 -3.97 2.38 20.76
C VAL A 23 -2.99 3.24 19.98
N PHE A 24 -1.77 2.73 19.80
CA PHE A 24 -0.76 3.43 19.02
C PHE A 24 -0.97 3.17 17.53
N VAL A 25 -1.21 4.22 16.76
CA VAL A 25 -1.22 4.16 15.29
C VAL A 25 0.06 4.77 14.77
N GLU A 26 1.02 3.93 14.41
CA GLU A 26 2.29 4.33 13.83
C GLU A 26 2.09 4.71 12.35
N ILE A 27 2.16 6.01 12.04
CA ILE A 27 2.08 6.50 10.66
C ILE A 27 3.50 6.80 10.18
N ASN A 28 3.95 6.10 9.15
CA ASN A 28 5.24 6.34 8.52
C ASN A 28 5.25 7.72 7.82
N PRO A 29 6.14 8.68 8.23
CA PRO A 29 6.15 10.04 7.69
C PRO A 29 6.45 10.15 6.20
N TYR A 30 7.00 9.10 5.58
CA TYR A 30 7.24 9.07 4.14
C TYR A 30 6.02 8.64 3.31
N GLN A 31 4.89 8.37 3.95
CA GLN A 31 3.61 8.03 3.32
C GLN A 31 2.52 8.99 3.78
N LEU A 32 2.78 10.29 3.74
CA LEU A 32 1.75 11.31 3.91
C LEU A 32 0.70 11.20 2.78
N PHE A 33 -0.18 10.21 2.91
CA PHE A 33 -1.51 10.38 2.40
C PHE A 33 -2.15 11.45 3.30
N LYS A 34 -2.45 12.63 2.76
CA LYS A 34 -3.29 13.60 3.45
C LYS A 34 -4.55 12.86 3.89
N VAL A 35 -4.61 12.50 5.16
CA VAL A 35 -5.86 12.15 5.82
C VAL A 35 -6.59 13.47 5.95
N GLN A 36 -7.31 13.88 4.89
CA GLN A 36 -8.30 14.93 5.02
C GLN A 36 -9.45 14.33 5.80
N THR A 37 -9.39 14.46 7.11
CA THR A 37 -10.55 14.34 7.98
C THR A 37 -11.47 15.54 7.72
N LYS A 38 -12.16 15.57 6.58
CA LYS A 38 -13.39 16.33 6.46
C LYS A 38 -14.52 15.49 7.07
N SER A 39 -14.43 15.24 8.36
CA SER A 39 -15.58 14.89 9.16
C SER A 39 -16.02 16.16 9.87
N LYS A 40 -16.90 16.94 9.25
CA LYS A 40 -17.81 17.82 9.99
C LYS A 40 -18.75 16.93 10.77
N ARG A 41 -18.45 16.65 12.00
CA ARG A 41 -19.34 16.35 13.13
C ARG A 41 -18.51 16.03 14.36
N VAL A 42 -17.88 17.06 14.93
CA VAL A 42 -17.74 17.09 16.38
C VAL A 42 -19.13 17.47 16.91
N LYS A 43 -19.93 16.51 17.27
CA LYS A 43 -21.11 16.73 18.07
C LYS A 43 -20.65 16.82 19.52
N THR A 44 -20.76 18.04 20.06
CA THR A 44 -20.85 18.43 21.46
C THR A 44 -20.15 17.54 22.46
N PHE A 45 -19.07 18.07 23.04
CA PHE A 45 -18.54 17.60 24.32
C PHE A 45 -19.66 17.64 25.35
N LYS A 46 -20.05 16.50 25.87
CA LYS A 46 -20.81 16.45 27.09
C LYS A 46 -19.89 16.75 28.27
N LYS A 47 -20.45 17.34 29.30
CA LYS A 47 -19.77 17.88 30.52
C LYS A 47 -19.01 16.81 31.33
N ASP A 48 -18.97 15.59 30.89
CA ASP A 48 -18.38 14.40 31.56
C ASP A 48 -17.08 13.88 30.91
N ASN A 49 -16.45 14.64 30.01
CA ASN A 49 -15.21 14.26 29.32
C ASN A 49 -15.20 12.89 28.61
N THR A 50 -16.36 12.30 28.36
CA THR A 50 -16.43 11.05 27.57
C THR A 50 -16.53 11.35 26.08
N LEU A 51 -15.52 10.94 25.31
CA LEU A 51 -15.58 10.87 23.86
C LEU A 51 -16.56 9.75 23.47
N SER A 52 -17.82 10.08 23.20
CA SER A 52 -18.70 9.13 22.54
C SER A 52 -18.30 9.06 21.07
N PHE A 53 -17.53 8.04 20.73
CA PHE A 53 -17.39 7.66 19.34
C PHE A 53 -18.75 7.15 18.85
N ASP A 54 -19.26 7.79 17.80
CA ASP A 54 -20.41 7.24 17.09
C ASP A 54 -19.99 5.87 16.51
N ASN A 55 -20.30 4.81 17.25
CA ASN A 55 -20.13 3.42 16.85
C ASN A 55 -21.12 3.01 15.76
N THR A 56 -21.67 3.96 15.00
CA THR A 56 -22.34 3.63 13.75
C THR A 56 -21.28 2.97 12.87
N VAL A 57 -21.34 1.64 12.83
CA VAL A 57 -20.57 0.82 11.90
C VAL A 57 -20.78 1.45 10.52
N LYS A 58 -19.76 2.18 10.03
CA LYS A 58 -19.84 2.78 8.69
C LYS A 58 -20.21 1.67 7.74
N THR A 59 -21.46 1.68 7.26
CA THR A 59 -22.02 0.64 6.40
C THR A 59 -21.35 0.56 5.03
N GLY A 60 -20.29 1.36 4.80
CA GLY A 60 -19.45 1.28 3.61
C GLY A 60 -18.27 2.25 3.62
N TYR A 61 -17.22 1.86 2.94
CA TYR A 61 -16.06 2.73 2.70
C TYR A 61 -16.33 3.66 1.51
N ARG A 62 -15.88 4.91 1.62
CA ARG A 62 -15.99 5.95 0.58
C ARG A 62 -14.68 6.04 -0.21
N LYS A 63 -14.74 6.56 -1.43
CA LYS A 63 -13.55 6.89 -2.21
C LYS A 63 -12.64 7.82 -1.40
N GLY A 64 -11.36 7.45 -1.29
CA GLY A 64 -10.36 8.18 -0.52
C GLY A 64 -10.06 7.55 0.84
N ASP A 65 -10.97 6.77 1.43
CA ASP A 65 -10.73 6.12 2.72
C ASP A 65 -9.51 5.20 2.65
N VAL A 66 -8.75 5.18 3.74
CA VAL A 66 -7.60 4.30 3.92
C VAL A 66 -7.95 3.25 4.97
N VAL A 67 -7.71 1.99 4.63
CA VAL A 67 -8.05 0.84 5.47
C VAL A 67 -6.81 -0.04 5.63
N ILE A 68 -6.52 -0.44 6.85
CA ILE A 68 -5.47 -1.41 7.15
C ILE A 68 -6.11 -2.79 7.35
N LYS A 69 -5.61 -3.78 6.63
CA LYS A 69 -5.99 -5.19 6.81
C LYS A 69 -4.79 -6.08 6.64
N ASN A 70 -4.58 -7.00 7.58
CA ASN A 70 -3.46 -7.95 7.57
C ASN A 70 -2.10 -7.26 7.33
N LYS A 71 -1.83 -6.17 8.04
CA LYS A 71 -0.62 -5.34 7.93
C LYS A 71 -0.42 -4.70 6.54
N MET A 72 -1.45 -4.70 5.68
CA MET A 72 -1.45 -4.05 4.37
C MET A 72 -2.38 -2.84 4.38
N ILE A 73 -1.93 -1.77 3.73
CA ILE A 73 -2.64 -0.50 3.60
C ILE A 73 -3.38 -0.51 2.25
N TYR A 74 -4.66 -0.20 2.27
CA TYR A 74 -5.50 -0.07 1.08
C TYR A 74 -6.18 1.28 1.05
N LYS A 75 -6.14 1.97 -0.10
CA LYS A 75 -6.92 3.19 -0.34
C LYS A 75 -8.10 2.87 -1.25
N ILE A 76 -9.30 3.22 -0.83
CA ILE A 76 -10.50 3.05 -1.64
C ILE A 76 -10.43 3.98 -2.85
N THR A 77 -10.50 3.45 -4.05
CA THR A 77 -10.43 4.23 -5.31
C THR A 77 -11.80 4.38 -5.96
N SER A 78 -12.69 3.44 -5.72
CA SER A 78 -14.09 3.49 -6.14
C SER A 78 -14.95 2.57 -5.26
N SER A 79 -16.25 2.51 -5.55
CA SER A 79 -17.17 1.60 -4.88
C SER A 79 -16.82 0.10 -5.04
N LYS A 80 -15.93 -0.26 -5.98
CA LYS A 80 -15.56 -1.66 -6.30
C LYS A 80 -14.05 -1.91 -6.29
N THR A 81 -13.22 -0.86 -6.17
CA THR A 81 -11.77 -0.98 -6.34
C THR A 81 -10.97 -0.30 -5.24
N VAL A 82 -9.78 -0.84 -4.99
CA VAL A 82 -8.79 -0.27 -4.09
C VAL A 82 -7.40 -0.23 -4.73
N ALA A 83 -6.58 0.70 -4.24
CA ALA A 83 -5.14 0.69 -4.47
C ALA A 83 -4.43 0.12 -3.24
N PHE A 84 -3.46 -0.76 -3.46
CA PHE A 84 -2.52 -1.17 -2.42
C PHE A 84 -1.56 -0.01 -2.12
N GLY A 85 -1.57 0.47 -0.88
CA GLY A 85 -0.80 1.64 -0.43
C GLY A 85 0.55 1.29 0.18
N GLY A 86 0.73 0.04 0.61
CA GLY A 86 1.97 -0.40 1.25
C GLY A 86 1.72 -1.40 2.38
N VAL A 87 2.75 -1.57 3.21
CA VAL A 87 2.72 -2.43 4.41
C VAL A 87 3.05 -1.60 5.64
N THR A 88 2.44 -1.92 6.78
CA THR A 88 2.66 -1.22 8.05
C THR A 88 3.97 -1.62 8.72
N SER A 89 4.54 -2.79 8.40
CA SER A 89 5.76 -3.29 9.02
C SER A 89 6.95 -3.31 8.07
N ASN A 90 8.12 -2.93 8.57
CA ASN A 90 9.41 -3.02 7.87
C ASN A 90 10.01 -4.42 7.84
N SER A 91 9.51 -5.34 8.68
CA SER A 91 10.03 -6.71 8.80
C SER A 91 9.50 -7.67 7.73
N VAL A 92 8.60 -7.23 6.85
CA VAL A 92 7.99 -8.07 5.81
C VAL A 92 9.05 -8.56 4.82
N THR A 93 9.21 -9.88 4.75
CA THR A 93 10.14 -10.53 3.80
C THR A 93 9.45 -11.04 2.55
N THR A 94 8.17 -11.39 2.65
CA THR A 94 7.35 -11.87 1.54
C THR A 94 6.03 -11.11 1.51
N LEU A 95 5.69 -10.54 0.37
CA LEU A 95 4.48 -9.74 0.17
C LEU A 95 3.65 -10.35 -0.95
N SER A 96 2.40 -10.68 -0.65
CA SER A 96 1.42 -11.10 -1.67
C SER A 96 0.31 -10.05 -1.76
N ILE A 97 0.32 -9.26 -2.84
CA ILE A 97 -0.75 -8.31 -3.14
C ILE A 97 -1.87 -9.11 -3.83
N PRO A 98 -3.04 -9.27 -3.20
CA PRO A 98 -4.09 -10.14 -3.69
C PRO A 98 -4.80 -9.57 -4.92
N LYS A 99 -5.57 -10.37 -5.64
CA LYS A 99 -6.46 -9.91 -6.71
C LYS A 99 -7.66 -9.11 -6.16
N THR A 100 -8.13 -9.51 -4.98
CA THR A 100 -9.27 -8.90 -4.27
C THR A 100 -8.99 -8.84 -2.78
N VAL A 101 -9.66 -7.93 -2.08
CA VAL A 101 -9.63 -7.85 -0.62
C VAL A 101 -11.05 -7.61 -0.09
N LYS A 102 -11.44 -8.37 0.94
CA LYS A 102 -12.71 -8.14 1.66
C LYS A 102 -12.44 -7.11 2.77
N LEU A 103 -13.10 -5.96 2.70
CA LEU A 103 -13.06 -4.89 3.68
C LEU A 103 -14.48 -4.72 4.23
N GLY A 104 -14.68 -4.95 5.52
CA GLY A 104 -16.01 -5.07 6.09
C GLY A 104 -16.83 -6.18 5.39
N LYS A 105 -18.06 -5.85 5.03
CA LYS A 105 -18.98 -6.77 4.31
C LYS A 105 -18.72 -6.85 2.79
N LYS A 106 -17.85 -5.97 2.22
CA LYS A 106 -17.68 -5.82 0.77
C LYS A 106 -16.31 -6.30 0.28
N THR A 107 -16.30 -6.92 -0.91
CA THR A 107 -15.07 -7.34 -1.60
C THR A 107 -14.70 -6.32 -2.67
N TYR A 108 -13.46 -5.86 -2.62
CA TYR A 108 -12.89 -4.89 -3.56
C TYR A 108 -11.83 -5.55 -4.44
N GLN A 109 -11.75 -5.14 -5.70
CA GLN A 109 -10.65 -5.52 -6.57
C GLN A 109 -9.43 -4.64 -6.27
N VAL A 110 -8.24 -5.27 -6.14
CA VAL A 110 -6.98 -4.54 -6.00
C VAL A 110 -6.45 -4.25 -7.41
N THR A 111 -6.70 -3.04 -7.88
CA THR A 111 -6.41 -2.64 -9.27
C THR A 111 -5.16 -1.81 -9.44
N ALA A 112 -4.64 -1.24 -8.36
CA ALA A 112 -3.45 -0.41 -8.43
C ALA A 112 -2.50 -0.68 -7.25
N ILE A 113 -1.22 -0.41 -7.47
CA ILE A 113 -0.18 -0.25 -6.46
C ILE A 113 0.18 1.22 -6.44
N ALA A 114 0.12 1.85 -5.28
CA ALA A 114 0.41 3.28 -5.13
C ALA A 114 1.88 3.59 -5.42
N SER A 115 2.17 4.84 -5.75
CA SER A 115 3.54 5.32 -5.84
C SER A 115 4.22 5.17 -4.47
N ARG A 116 5.49 4.75 -4.48
CA ARG A 116 6.30 4.52 -3.27
C ARG A 116 5.72 3.52 -2.25
N ALA A 117 4.77 2.66 -2.63
CA ALA A 117 4.08 1.74 -1.72
C ALA A 117 5.03 0.85 -0.88
N CYS A 118 6.16 0.44 -1.45
CA CYS A 118 7.17 -0.37 -0.77
C CYS A 118 8.58 0.19 -0.97
N VAL A 119 8.72 1.52 -1.04
CA VAL A 119 10.05 2.14 -1.19
C VAL A 119 10.97 1.77 -0.01
N ASN A 120 12.23 1.42 -0.33
CA ASN A 120 13.26 1.10 0.66
C ASN A 120 12.92 -0.05 1.65
N ARG A 121 12.01 -0.95 1.27
CA ARG A 121 11.72 -2.15 2.08
C ARG A 121 12.86 -3.16 1.91
N THR A 122 13.98 -2.92 2.60
CA THR A 122 15.22 -3.71 2.43
C THR A 122 15.09 -5.17 2.87
N LYS A 123 14.19 -5.50 3.80
CA LYS A 123 13.93 -6.88 4.21
C LYS A 123 13.06 -7.66 3.22
N LEU A 124 12.39 -6.99 2.27
CA LEU A 124 11.51 -7.64 1.29
C LEU A 124 12.32 -8.47 0.29
N LYS A 125 12.09 -9.79 0.26
CA LYS A 125 12.77 -10.77 -0.60
C LYS A 125 11.91 -11.24 -1.77
N LYS A 126 10.59 -11.35 -1.56
CA LYS A 126 9.65 -11.84 -2.57
C LYS A 126 8.40 -10.96 -2.62
N VAL A 127 7.92 -10.66 -3.83
CA VAL A 127 6.63 -9.98 -4.04
C VAL A 127 5.82 -10.70 -5.10
N THR A 128 4.53 -10.88 -4.84
CA THR A 128 3.55 -11.37 -5.82
C THR A 128 2.53 -10.26 -6.07
N ILE A 129 2.35 -9.89 -7.33
CA ILE A 129 1.40 -8.87 -7.80
C ILE A 129 0.17 -9.57 -8.37
N GLY A 130 -0.99 -9.32 -7.78
CA GLY A 130 -2.26 -9.96 -8.11
C GLY A 130 -2.74 -9.71 -9.55
N ALA A 131 -3.59 -10.60 -10.04
CA ALA A 131 -4.04 -10.62 -11.43
C ALA A 131 -4.88 -9.40 -11.86
N ASN A 132 -5.56 -8.74 -10.90
CA ASN A 132 -6.40 -7.57 -11.20
C ASN A 132 -5.63 -6.25 -11.22
N VAL A 133 -4.32 -6.24 -10.88
CA VAL A 133 -3.52 -5.01 -10.88
C VAL A 133 -3.31 -4.54 -12.32
N THR A 134 -3.79 -3.35 -12.62
CA THR A 134 -3.67 -2.68 -13.92
C THR A 134 -2.68 -1.52 -13.89
N LYS A 135 -2.29 -1.04 -12.69
CA LYS A 135 -1.38 0.10 -12.52
C LYS A 135 -0.37 -0.15 -11.40
N ILE A 136 0.89 0.19 -11.65
CA ILE A 136 1.96 0.22 -10.64
C ILE A 136 2.51 1.65 -10.60
N GLY A 137 2.48 2.28 -9.44
CA GLY A 137 2.94 3.65 -9.26
C GLY A 137 4.46 3.81 -9.38
N SER A 138 4.91 5.04 -9.55
CA SER A 138 6.33 5.36 -9.61
C SER A 138 7.03 5.00 -8.28
N TYR A 139 8.26 4.48 -8.38
CA TYR A 139 9.06 4.06 -7.23
C TYR A 139 8.41 3.01 -6.32
N ALA A 140 7.38 2.28 -6.78
CA ALA A 140 6.59 1.39 -5.94
C ALA A 140 7.42 0.38 -5.14
N PHE A 141 8.49 -0.16 -5.70
CA PHE A 141 9.44 -1.10 -5.07
C PHE A 141 10.89 -0.61 -5.14
N SER A 142 11.09 0.69 -5.36
CA SER A 142 12.43 1.26 -5.46
C SER A 142 13.19 1.09 -4.14
N GLY A 143 14.47 0.71 -4.23
CA GLY A 143 15.33 0.55 -3.06
C GLY A 143 15.09 -0.73 -2.25
N CYS A 144 14.26 -1.66 -2.72
CA CYS A 144 14.11 -2.99 -2.12
C CYS A 144 15.33 -3.87 -2.45
N LYS A 145 16.50 -3.55 -1.88
CA LYS A 145 17.81 -4.13 -2.25
C LYS A 145 17.89 -5.66 -2.17
N ASN A 146 17.07 -6.30 -1.33
CA ASN A 146 17.03 -7.75 -1.16
C ASN A 146 15.88 -8.42 -1.95
N LEU A 147 15.15 -7.70 -2.80
CA LEU A 147 14.04 -8.24 -3.57
C LEU A 147 14.56 -9.13 -4.70
N LYS A 148 14.60 -10.45 -4.43
CA LYS A 148 15.11 -11.49 -5.32
C LYS A 148 14.08 -11.99 -6.33
N THR A 149 12.79 -11.95 -5.99
CA THR A 149 11.74 -12.48 -6.84
C THR A 149 10.54 -11.55 -6.92
N VAL A 150 10.16 -11.19 -8.13
CA VAL A 150 8.93 -10.44 -8.43
C VAL A 150 8.06 -11.31 -9.32
N THR A 151 6.89 -11.73 -8.83
CA THR A 151 5.91 -12.49 -9.61
C THR A 151 4.76 -11.58 -10.02
N ILE A 152 4.59 -11.35 -11.30
CA ILE A 152 3.50 -10.53 -11.86
C ILE A 152 2.45 -11.51 -12.42
N LYS A 153 1.29 -11.62 -11.77
CA LYS A 153 0.17 -12.45 -12.25
C LYS A 153 -0.76 -11.69 -13.21
N SER A 154 -0.70 -10.36 -13.20
CA SER A 154 -1.53 -9.53 -14.08
C SER A 154 -1.10 -9.66 -15.55
N LYS A 155 -2.06 -9.87 -16.43
CA LYS A 155 -1.89 -9.79 -17.89
C LYS A 155 -2.25 -8.40 -18.44
N LYS A 156 -2.69 -7.46 -17.57
CA LYS A 156 -3.31 -6.18 -17.93
C LYS A 156 -2.36 -4.97 -17.88
N LEU A 157 -1.09 -5.16 -17.44
CA LEU A 157 -0.12 -4.07 -17.38
C LEU A 157 0.30 -3.62 -18.78
N LYS A 158 0.37 -2.30 -18.96
CA LYS A 158 0.87 -1.62 -20.15
C LYS A 158 2.07 -0.74 -19.78
N ALA A 159 2.86 -0.32 -20.75
CA ALA A 159 4.02 0.56 -20.54
C ALA A 159 3.65 1.87 -19.83
N SER A 160 2.49 2.46 -20.18
CA SER A 160 1.96 3.69 -19.58
C SER A 160 1.42 3.49 -18.15
N SER A 161 1.03 2.26 -17.81
CA SER A 161 0.46 1.94 -16.49
C SER A 161 1.49 1.58 -15.42
N VAL A 162 2.76 1.44 -15.79
CA VAL A 162 3.86 1.23 -14.84
C VAL A 162 4.67 2.51 -14.73
N GLY A 163 4.69 3.07 -13.54
CA GLY A 163 5.36 4.34 -13.25
C GLY A 163 6.87 4.26 -13.42
N SER A 164 7.52 5.43 -13.52
CA SER A 164 8.96 5.54 -13.63
C SER A 164 9.66 4.94 -12.39
N LYS A 165 10.82 4.32 -12.61
CA LYS A 165 11.67 3.80 -11.53
C LYS A 165 10.96 2.84 -10.56
N ALA A 166 9.85 2.18 -10.98
CA ALA A 166 9.03 1.33 -10.13
C ALA A 166 9.83 0.18 -9.47
N PHE A 167 10.88 -0.32 -10.13
CA PHE A 167 11.74 -1.42 -9.66
C PHE A 167 13.23 -1.05 -9.60
N THR A 168 13.54 0.24 -9.50
CA THR A 168 14.94 0.69 -9.43
C THR A 168 15.58 0.27 -8.11
N LYS A 169 16.90 -0.08 -8.16
CA LYS A 169 17.68 -0.47 -6.97
C LYS A 169 17.09 -1.67 -6.21
N ILE A 170 16.45 -2.62 -6.90
CA ILE A 170 16.16 -3.95 -6.37
C ILE A 170 17.41 -4.84 -6.52
N GLN A 171 17.36 -6.09 -6.04
CA GLN A 171 18.50 -7.00 -6.11
C GLN A 171 18.96 -7.21 -7.56
N ALA A 172 20.29 -7.07 -7.82
CA ALA A 172 20.84 -7.01 -9.18
C ALA A 172 20.60 -8.26 -10.05
N LYS A 173 20.51 -9.44 -9.42
CA LYS A 173 20.23 -10.72 -10.07
C LYS A 173 18.78 -11.20 -9.84
N ALA A 174 17.83 -10.26 -9.61
CA ALA A 174 16.44 -10.60 -9.35
C ALA A 174 15.80 -11.36 -10.51
N THR A 175 14.88 -12.26 -10.18
CA THR A 175 14.05 -12.98 -11.15
C THR A 175 12.66 -12.35 -11.20
N ILE A 176 12.24 -11.94 -12.40
CA ILE A 176 10.93 -11.36 -12.66
C ILE A 176 10.10 -12.42 -13.43
N LYS A 177 9.14 -13.00 -12.73
CA LYS A 177 8.21 -13.97 -13.32
C LYS A 177 7.00 -13.20 -13.88
N VAL A 178 6.72 -13.38 -15.16
CA VAL A 178 5.61 -12.73 -15.87
C VAL A 178 4.60 -13.76 -16.39
N PRO A 179 3.36 -13.37 -16.70
CA PRO A 179 2.36 -14.30 -17.21
C PRO A 179 2.79 -14.94 -18.53
N LYS A 180 2.41 -16.21 -18.72
CA LYS A 180 2.63 -16.94 -19.99
C LYS A 180 2.15 -16.10 -21.18
N GLY A 181 2.94 -16.04 -22.25
CA GLY A 181 2.66 -15.25 -23.45
C GLY A 181 2.89 -13.74 -23.32
N LYS A 182 3.35 -13.22 -22.16
CA LYS A 182 3.61 -11.79 -21.96
C LYS A 182 5.10 -11.43 -21.82
N LYS A 183 6.00 -12.40 -21.90
CA LYS A 183 7.44 -12.20 -21.63
C LYS A 183 8.04 -11.09 -22.50
N THR A 184 7.89 -11.17 -23.81
CA THR A 184 8.45 -10.19 -24.75
C THR A 184 7.92 -8.78 -24.50
N VAL A 185 6.59 -8.65 -24.40
CA VAL A 185 5.94 -7.35 -24.17
C VAL A 185 6.38 -6.74 -22.83
N TYR A 186 6.40 -7.54 -21.75
CA TYR A 186 6.77 -7.05 -20.42
C TYR A 186 8.25 -6.71 -20.33
N LYS A 187 9.13 -7.51 -20.95
CA LYS A 187 10.57 -7.23 -21.03
C LYS A 187 10.81 -5.84 -21.64
N LYS A 188 10.15 -5.53 -22.77
CA LYS A 188 10.32 -4.26 -23.50
C LYS A 188 10.09 -3.02 -22.62
N PHE A 189 9.05 -3.01 -21.78
CA PHE A 189 8.77 -1.84 -20.97
C PHE A 189 9.36 -1.91 -19.54
N LEU A 190 9.50 -3.10 -18.94
CA LEU A 190 10.04 -3.23 -17.58
C LEU A 190 11.51 -2.77 -17.50
N LEU A 191 12.30 -2.97 -18.57
CA LEU A 191 13.65 -2.44 -18.67
C LEU A 191 13.69 -0.91 -18.49
N LYS A 192 12.68 -0.19 -18.99
CA LYS A 192 12.53 1.26 -18.81
C LYS A 192 11.99 1.66 -17.43
N LYS A 193 11.61 0.69 -16.58
CA LYS A 193 10.99 0.90 -15.26
C LYS A 193 11.89 0.49 -14.08
N GLY A 194 13.18 0.26 -14.35
CA GLY A 194 14.18 -0.04 -13.34
C GLY A 194 14.62 -1.50 -13.26
N ILE A 195 14.07 -2.38 -14.13
CA ILE A 195 14.61 -3.71 -14.35
C ILE A 195 15.84 -3.60 -15.24
N THR A 196 16.92 -4.30 -14.91
CA THR A 196 18.18 -4.27 -15.68
C THR A 196 18.36 -5.53 -16.54
N LYS A 197 19.27 -5.47 -17.53
CA LYS A 197 19.59 -6.62 -18.38
C LYS A 197 20.18 -7.83 -17.60
N LYS A 198 20.78 -7.56 -16.41
CA LYS A 198 21.31 -8.61 -15.51
C LYS A 198 20.21 -9.42 -14.79
N MET A 199 18.98 -8.89 -14.75
CA MET A 199 17.84 -9.56 -14.12
C MET A 199 17.19 -10.56 -15.08
N LYS A 200 16.77 -11.71 -14.55
CA LYS A 200 16.17 -12.80 -15.33
C LYS A 200 14.67 -12.60 -15.45
N ILE A 201 14.14 -12.43 -16.67
CA ILE A 201 12.70 -12.38 -16.93
C ILE A 201 12.25 -13.74 -17.49
N LYS A 202 11.34 -14.41 -16.78
CA LYS A 202 10.81 -15.74 -17.11
C LYS A 202 9.32 -15.67 -17.37
#